data_af580d562b826ec4f6f8d194747cbb9a
#
_entry.id   af580d562b826ec4f6f8d194747cbb9a
#
_cell.length_a   1.000
_cell.length_b   1.000
_cell.length_c   1.000
_cell.angle_alpha   90.00
_cell.angle_beta   90.00
_cell.angle_gamma   90.00
#
_symmetry.space_group_name_H-M   'P 1'
#
loop_
_entity.id
_entity.type
_entity.pdbx_description
1 polymer ?
#
loop_
_entity_poly.entity_id
_entity_poly.type
_entity_poly.pdbx_seq_one_letter_code
_entity_poly.pdbx_strand_id
1 'polypeptide(L)'
;MTDAFEVTGASTLVEPISSVLDDLAVAIDVQEEVVDNTPNGFVKLGLAPELVQAVADLGYTQPTTVQLKTIPLALPSDNADAKKGYIDLMVSSQTGSGKTAAFLLPVIHTLLKQLSEAQAADRAAYEKSVADAIAKGEEPPKKAKRKDPTNVRNFKAPTPGALIVCPTRELAQQVAHDAIDLVKHCRGLRVANVVGGMPYQLQIAKLQNANLVVATPGRLLDLQRSMQIKLDKVQFLVVDEADRMLDLGFADDLAEINQLTIDRKQTMMFSATFAPRIQQLATRVMRQPQRVQIDSPQEKHNNIRQVLHWADNAHHKRKLLDHLLRDTTINQAIVFASTQIECDGLANDLQQDGFSAVALHGALSQGLRNRRLMALRQGQVQFLVATDVAARGIDVPTITHVFNFGLPMKSEDYTHRIGRTGRAGRDGLAVTLAEFRDKRKIYDIEAFTRQPFTAEIIPGLEPTQRVERGRDFAPRKGAGKFDAQRRNHGGGFSGKGGVKPFGRGGFDAKKRTPKPKFDR
;
A
#
# COMPACT_ATOMS: atom_id res chain seq x y z
N MET A 1 -31.76 -16.70 77.49
CA MET A 1 -31.96 -15.28 77.75
C MET A 1 -32.01 -14.69 76.33
N THR A 2 -33.12 -14.82 75.53
CA THR A 2 -34.44 -14.17 75.64
C THR A 2 -34.29 -12.66 75.77
N ASP A 3 -34.48 -11.98 74.63
CA ASP A 3 -35.36 -10.84 74.66
C ASP A 3 -35.85 -10.55 73.23
N ALA A 4 -37.15 -10.62 73.14
CA ALA A 4 -37.97 -10.28 72.01
C ALA A 4 -38.23 -8.75 72.05
N PHE A 5 -38.29 -8.09 70.89
CA PHE A 5 -38.93 -6.81 70.73
C PHE A 5 -39.95 -6.87 69.62
N GLU A 6 -41.19 -6.75 69.94
CA GLU A 6 -42.35 -6.46 69.14
C GLU A 6 -42.20 -5.09 68.45
N VAL A 7 -42.52 -4.98 67.19
CA VAL A 7 -42.84 -3.71 66.55
C VAL A 7 -44.22 -3.79 65.87
N THR A 8 -45.07 -2.98 66.41
CA THR A 8 -46.44 -2.69 65.99
C THR A 8 -46.53 -2.20 64.56
N GLY A 9 -47.61 -2.63 63.91
CA GLY A 9 -47.91 -2.31 62.54
C GLY A 9 -48.37 -0.85 62.30
N ALA A 10 -48.06 -0.39 61.11
CA ALA A 10 -48.80 0.70 60.44
C ALA A 10 -49.06 0.30 59.00
N SER A 11 -50.30 0.01 58.71
CA SER A 11 -50.87 -0.21 57.39
C SER A 11 -50.85 1.10 56.63
N THR A 12 -50.13 1.21 55.53
CA THR A 12 -50.31 2.23 54.51
C THR A 12 -50.64 1.55 53.18
N LEU A 13 -51.79 1.90 52.69
CA LEU A 13 -52.39 1.47 51.43
C LEU A 13 -51.40 1.70 50.25
N VAL A 14 -51.09 0.66 49.53
CA VAL A 14 -50.38 0.70 48.26
C VAL A 14 -51.42 0.87 47.18
N GLU A 15 -51.49 2.06 46.57
CA GLU A 15 -52.18 2.25 45.32
C GLU A 15 -51.44 1.53 44.18
N PRO A 16 -52.13 1.01 43.13
CA PRO A 16 -51.49 0.23 42.07
C PRO A 16 -50.70 1.14 41.13
N ILE A 17 -49.43 0.83 40.95
CA ILE A 17 -48.49 1.41 39.98
C ILE A 17 -48.92 0.98 38.55
N SER A 18 -50.00 1.56 38.05
CA SER A 18 -50.52 1.32 36.70
C SER A 18 -50.54 2.59 35.82
N SER A 19 -50.20 3.75 36.36
CA SER A 19 -50.33 5.02 35.63
C SER A 19 -48.99 5.70 35.30
N VAL A 20 -47.86 5.08 35.61
CA VAL A 20 -46.51 5.65 35.32
C VAL A 20 -45.79 4.96 34.15
N LEU A 21 -46.43 3.91 33.58
CA LEU A 21 -45.84 3.20 32.41
C LEU A 21 -46.39 3.68 31.07
N ASP A 22 -47.45 4.51 31.06
CA ASP A 22 -48.00 5.02 29.80
C ASP A 22 -47.38 6.34 29.30
N ASP A 23 -46.59 7.04 30.13
CA ASP A 23 -45.91 8.29 29.72
C ASP A 23 -44.44 8.11 29.29
N LEU A 24 -43.91 6.88 29.24
CA LEU A 24 -42.55 6.55 28.75
C LEU A 24 -42.55 5.83 27.40
N ALA A 25 -43.67 5.81 26.70
CA ALA A 25 -43.73 5.48 25.27
C ALA A 25 -43.38 6.71 24.43
N VAL A 26 -42.25 7.39 24.73
CA VAL A 26 -41.60 8.28 23.80
C VAL A 26 -40.93 7.39 22.75
N ALA A 27 -41.45 7.48 21.53
CA ALA A 27 -41.00 6.88 20.31
C ALA A 27 -39.49 6.62 20.29
N ILE A 28 -39.07 5.37 20.53
CA ILE A 28 -37.88 4.84 19.89
C ILE A 28 -38.29 4.66 18.44
N ASP A 29 -38.01 5.69 17.66
CA ASP A 29 -38.03 5.61 16.20
C ASP A 29 -36.91 4.61 15.85
N VAL A 30 -37.24 3.34 15.81
CA VAL A 30 -36.41 2.30 15.20
C VAL A 30 -36.45 2.67 13.73
N GLN A 31 -35.48 3.48 13.32
CA GLN A 31 -35.14 3.55 11.92
C GLN A 31 -34.88 2.10 11.50
N GLU A 32 -35.88 1.48 10.89
CA GLU A 32 -35.66 0.30 10.06
C GLU A 32 -34.52 0.69 9.11
N GLU A 33 -33.32 0.19 9.38
CA GLU A 33 -32.26 0.17 8.37
C GLU A 33 -32.91 -0.48 7.16
N VAL A 34 -33.23 0.34 6.17
CA VAL A 34 -33.64 -0.10 4.85
C VAL A 34 -32.51 -0.99 4.37
N VAL A 35 -32.66 -2.29 4.56
CA VAL A 35 -31.76 -3.29 3.99
C VAL A 35 -31.88 -3.08 2.49
N ASP A 36 -30.91 -2.39 1.93
CA ASP A 36 -30.80 -2.12 0.51
C ASP A 36 -30.69 -3.49 -0.21
N ASN A 37 -31.81 -3.98 -0.70
CA ASN A 37 -31.96 -5.25 -1.40
C ASN A 37 -31.34 -5.23 -2.81
N THR A 38 -30.49 -4.24 -3.10
CA THR A 38 -29.72 -4.25 -4.35
C THR A 38 -28.73 -5.41 -4.32
N PRO A 39 -28.74 -6.30 -5.34
CA PRO A 39 -27.80 -7.42 -5.37
C PRO A 39 -26.38 -6.90 -5.27
N ASN A 40 -25.55 -7.49 -4.37
CA ASN A 40 -24.16 -7.12 -4.22
C ASN A 40 -23.48 -7.10 -5.60
N GLY A 41 -22.90 -5.95 -6.00
CA GLY A 41 -22.30 -5.77 -7.32
C GLY A 41 -21.17 -6.75 -7.63
N PHE A 42 -20.56 -7.37 -6.62
CA PHE A 42 -19.52 -8.39 -6.78
C PHE A 42 -20.04 -9.72 -7.32
N VAL A 43 -21.33 -10.02 -7.19
CA VAL A 43 -21.95 -11.22 -7.79
C VAL A 43 -21.80 -11.23 -9.31
N LYS A 44 -21.92 -10.04 -9.94
CA LYS A 44 -21.78 -9.89 -11.40
C LYS A 44 -20.36 -10.12 -11.91
N LEU A 45 -19.36 -10.15 -11.03
CA LEU A 45 -17.96 -10.39 -11.39
C LEU A 45 -17.60 -11.88 -11.52
N GLY A 46 -18.55 -12.80 -11.29
CA GLY A 46 -18.30 -14.24 -11.41
C GLY A 46 -17.40 -14.83 -10.32
N LEU A 47 -17.31 -14.18 -9.16
CA LEU A 47 -16.53 -14.65 -8.03
C LEU A 47 -17.22 -15.79 -7.29
N ALA A 48 -16.45 -16.64 -6.61
CA ALA A 48 -16.98 -17.72 -5.79
C ALA A 48 -17.91 -17.17 -4.68
N PRO A 49 -19.00 -17.88 -4.33
CA PRO A 49 -19.97 -17.43 -3.32
C PRO A 49 -19.32 -17.09 -1.97
N GLU A 50 -18.32 -17.86 -1.55
CA GLU A 50 -17.58 -17.66 -0.32
C GLU A 50 -16.86 -16.30 -0.28
N LEU A 51 -16.36 -15.84 -1.44
CA LEU A 51 -15.71 -14.53 -1.56
C LEU A 51 -16.73 -13.40 -1.58
N VAL A 52 -17.87 -13.60 -2.24
CA VAL A 52 -18.95 -12.61 -2.23
C VAL A 52 -19.48 -12.41 -0.81
N GLN A 53 -19.60 -13.48 -0.03
CA GLN A 53 -19.99 -13.40 1.37
C GLN A 53 -18.92 -12.68 2.21
N ALA A 54 -17.63 -12.99 2.02
CA ALA A 54 -16.54 -12.32 2.74
C ALA A 54 -16.49 -10.81 2.44
N VAL A 55 -16.73 -10.43 1.18
CA VAL A 55 -16.81 -9.03 0.76
C VAL A 55 -18.01 -8.31 1.40
N ALA A 56 -19.17 -8.99 1.50
CA ALA A 56 -20.34 -8.46 2.18
C ALA A 56 -20.11 -8.29 3.69
N ASP A 57 -19.47 -9.27 4.35
CA ASP A 57 -19.08 -9.19 5.77
C ASP A 57 -18.16 -7.98 6.06
N LEU A 58 -17.35 -7.57 5.08
CA LEU A 58 -16.48 -6.39 5.16
C LEU A 58 -17.21 -5.07 4.85
N GLY A 59 -18.52 -5.13 4.57
CA GLY A 59 -19.34 -3.96 4.26
C GLY A 59 -19.20 -3.42 2.83
N TYR A 60 -18.60 -4.19 1.91
CA TYR A 60 -18.46 -3.77 0.52
C TYR A 60 -19.70 -4.23 -0.27
N THR A 61 -20.53 -3.28 -0.68
CA THR A 61 -21.74 -3.54 -1.45
C THR A 61 -21.53 -3.41 -2.95
N GLN A 62 -20.69 -2.47 -3.38
CA GLN A 62 -20.40 -2.19 -4.78
C GLN A 62 -18.89 -2.22 -5.07
N PRO A 63 -18.45 -2.83 -6.17
CA PRO A 63 -17.06 -2.81 -6.58
C PRO A 63 -16.64 -1.42 -7.06
N THR A 64 -15.42 -1.03 -6.71
CA THR A 64 -14.81 0.21 -7.20
C THR A 64 -14.47 0.12 -8.69
N THR A 65 -14.20 1.27 -9.34
CA THR A 65 -13.83 1.31 -10.76
C THR A 65 -12.61 0.45 -11.08
N VAL A 66 -11.60 0.42 -10.19
CA VAL A 66 -10.42 -0.44 -10.39
C VAL A 66 -10.79 -1.92 -10.32
N GLN A 67 -11.66 -2.31 -9.41
CA GLN A 67 -12.13 -3.69 -9.27
C GLN A 67 -12.96 -4.13 -10.48
N LEU A 68 -13.90 -3.29 -10.94
CA LEU A 68 -14.72 -3.55 -12.13
C LEU A 68 -13.89 -3.77 -13.39
N LYS A 69 -12.80 -2.99 -13.59
CA LYS A 69 -11.96 -3.12 -14.77
C LYS A 69 -10.91 -4.22 -14.66
N THR A 70 -10.41 -4.51 -13.44
CA THR A 70 -9.28 -5.43 -13.25
C THR A 70 -9.72 -6.87 -13.01
N ILE A 71 -10.75 -7.10 -12.18
CA ILE A 71 -11.15 -8.46 -11.79
C ILE A 71 -11.54 -9.32 -13.00
N PRO A 72 -12.40 -8.85 -13.95
CA PRO A 72 -12.76 -9.65 -15.11
C PRO A 72 -11.57 -9.99 -16.03
N LEU A 73 -10.58 -9.10 -16.13
CA LEU A 73 -9.36 -9.34 -16.92
C LEU A 73 -8.36 -10.27 -16.22
N ALA A 74 -8.40 -10.33 -14.88
CA ALA A 74 -7.53 -11.19 -14.08
C ALA A 74 -8.03 -12.63 -14.00
N LEU A 75 -9.33 -12.87 -14.23
CA LEU A 75 -9.91 -14.19 -14.29
C LEU A 75 -9.63 -14.84 -15.67
N PRO A 76 -9.59 -16.19 -15.73
CA PRO A 76 -9.44 -16.88 -17.00
C PRO A 76 -10.65 -16.62 -17.90
N SER A 77 -10.42 -16.32 -19.18
CA SER A 77 -11.49 -16.15 -20.16
C SER A 77 -12.09 -17.50 -20.53
N ASP A 78 -13.39 -17.67 -20.35
CA ASP A 78 -14.14 -18.89 -20.74
C ASP A 78 -14.43 -18.98 -22.25
N ASN A 79 -14.01 -17.99 -23.06
CA ASN A 79 -14.22 -18.00 -24.49
C ASN A 79 -13.37 -19.07 -25.16
N ALA A 80 -14.02 -20.05 -25.78
CA ALA A 80 -13.43 -21.18 -26.48
C ALA A 80 -12.42 -20.81 -27.58
N ASP A 81 -12.46 -19.59 -28.10
CA ASP A 81 -11.49 -19.05 -29.06
C ASP A 81 -10.24 -18.44 -28.44
N ALA A 82 -10.21 -18.25 -27.13
CA ALA A 82 -9.05 -17.70 -26.43
C ALA A 82 -8.05 -18.81 -26.12
N LYS A 83 -7.15 -19.13 -27.06
CA LYS A 83 -5.85 -19.81 -26.79
C LYS A 83 -4.99 -19.06 -25.75
N LYS A 84 -5.52 -18.00 -25.15
CA LYS A 84 -4.89 -17.13 -24.17
C LYS A 84 -5.54 -17.39 -22.81
N GLY A 85 -4.93 -18.23 -22.02
CA GLY A 85 -5.24 -18.38 -20.59
C GLY A 85 -5.19 -17.01 -19.86
N TYR A 86 -4.35 -16.88 -18.89
CA TYR A 86 -4.20 -15.64 -18.11
C TYR A 86 -3.39 -14.58 -18.87
N ILE A 87 -3.75 -13.31 -18.69
CA ILE A 87 -3.07 -12.13 -19.28
C ILE A 87 -2.38 -11.39 -18.14
N ASP A 88 -1.12 -10.97 -18.36
CA ASP A 88 -0.43 -10.08 -17.43
C ASP A 88 -1.08 -8.70 -17.42
N LEU A 89 -1.29 -8.11 -16.23
CA LEU A 89 -1.99 -6.85 -16.06
C LEU A 89 -1.09 -5.81 -15.41
N MET A 90 -0.96 -4.65 -16.04
CA MET A 90 -0.31 -3.47 -15.49
C MET A 90 -1.37 -2.42 -15.15
N VAL A 91 -1.61 -2.21 -13.87
CA VAL A 91 -2.72 -1.38 -13.37
C VAL A 91 -2.17 -0.11 -12.73
N SER A 92 -2.66 1.05 -13.20
CA SER A 92 -2.40 2.33 -12.54
C SER A 92 -3.67 2.85 -11.89
N SER A 93 -3.61 3.09 -10.59
CA SER A 93 -4.66 3.77 -9.84
C SER A 93 -4.14 4.34 -8.52
N GLN A 94 -4.88 5.31 -7.98
CA GLN A 94 -4.52 6.02 -6.75
C GLN A 94 -4.54 5.11 -5.51
N THR A 95 -3.91 5.57 -4.42
CA THR A 95 -4.03 4.92 -3.12
C THR A 95 -5.46 5.07 -2.58
N GLY A 96 -5.98 4.00 -1.96
CA GLY A 96 -7.36 4.00 -1.45
C GLY A 96 -8.44 3.69 -2.48
N SER A 97 -8.10 3.42 -3.74
CA SER A 97 -9.05 3.07 -4.82
C SER A 97 -9.59 1.62 -4.74
N GLY A 98 -9.12 0.80 -3.81
CA GLY A 98 -9.53 -0.60 -3.68
C GLY A 98 -8.66 -1.60 -4.45
N LYS A 99 -7.38 -1.25 -4.75
CA LYS A 99 -6.42 -2.13 -5.46
C LYS A 99 -6.23 -3.48 -4.79
N THR A 100 -6.15 -3.49 -3.46
CA THR A 100 -5.90 -4.72 -2.69
C THR A 100 -6.94 -5.80 -3.02
N ALA A 101 -8.22 -5.46 -2.98
CA ALA A 101 -9.28 -6.39 -3.35
C ALA A 101 -9.28 -6.70 -4.87
N ALA A 102 -8.86 -5.76 -5.72
CA ALA A 102 -8.81 -5.95 -7.17
C ALA A 102 -7.84 -7.08 -7.59
N PHE A 103 -6.73 -7.30 -6.86
CA PHE A 103 -5.85 -8.43 -7.12
C PHE A 103 -6.10 -9.64 -6.22
N LEU A 104 -6.51 -9.44 -4.95
CA LEU A 104 -6.76 -10.56 -4.04
C LEU A 104 -7.93 -11.42 -4.49
N LEU A 105 -9.05 -10.81 -4.87
CA LEU A 105 -10.27 -11.54 -5.21
C LEU A 105 -10.09 -12.54 -6.38
N PRO A 106 -9.53 -12.16 -7.55
CA PRO A 106 -9.35 -13.10 -8.65
C PRO A 106 -8.31 -14.18 -8.33
N VAL A 107 -7.23 -13.83 -7.60
CA VAL A 107 -6.22 -14.80 -7.17
C VAL A 107 -6.80 -15.83 -6.22
N ILE A 108 -7.50 -15.38 -5.16
CA ILE A 108 -8.13 -16.27 -4.18
C ILE A 108 -9.21 -17.13 -4.84
N HIS A 109 -10.05 -16.55 -5.72
CA HIS A 109 -11.06 -17.29 -6.48
C HIS A 109 -10.45 -18.47 -7.23
N THR A 110 -9.35 -18.22 -7.96
CA THR A 110 -8.69 -19.25 -8.75
C THR A 110 -8.05 -20.32 -7.88
N LEU A 111 -7.38 -19.92 -6.78
CA LEU A 111 -6.81 -20.88 -5.83
C LEU A 111 -7.89 -21.73 -5.15
N LEU A 112 -9.04 -21.14 -4.82
CA LEU A 112 -10.17 -21.86 -4.22
C LEU A 112 -10.75 -22.89 -5.19
N LYS A 113 -10.96 -22.50 -6.45
CA LYS A 113 -11.44 -23.41 -7.51
C LYS A 113 -10.48 -24.58 -7.70
N GLN A 114 -9.18 -24.33 -7.83
CA GLN A 114 -8.17 -25.39 -7.96
C GLN A 114 -8.12 -26.32 -6.74
N LEU A 115 -8.25 -25.76 -5.54
CA LEU A 115 -8.27 -26.56 -4.31
C LEU A 115 -9.50 -27.46 -4.25
N SER A 116 -10.67 -26.96 -4.64
CA SER A 116 -11.92 -27.74 -4.69
C SER A 116 -11.84 -28.86 -5.74
N GLU A 117 -11.30 -28.57 -6.91
CA GLU A 117 -11.07 -29.56 -7.99
C GLU A 117 -10.09 -30.65 -7.53
N ALA A 118 -8.97 -30.30 -6.89
CA ALA A 118 -8.01 -31.24 -6.35
C ALA A 118 -8.62 -32.12 -5.25
N GLN A 119 -9.40 -31.54 -4.34
CA GLN A 119 -10.09 -32.31 -3.30
C GLN A 119 -11.15 -33.26 -3.87
N ALA A 120 -11.88 -32.86 -4.92
CA ALA A 120 -12.83 -33.70 -5.62
C ALA A 120 -12.14 -34.88 -6.32
N ALA A 121 -11.00 -34.61 -7.00
CA ALA A 121 -10.20 -35.64 -7.64
C ALA A 121 -9.62 -36.65 -6.63
N ASP A 122 -9.07 -36.17 -5.50
CA ASP A 122 -8.55 -37.00 -4.42
C ASP A 122 -9.67 -37.90 -3.81
N ARG A 123 -10.89 -37.33 -3.66
CA ARG A 123 -12.05 -38.09 -3.17
C ARG A 123 -12.45 -39.18 -4.16
N ALA A 124 -12.58 -38.86 -5.45
CA ALA A 124 -12.92 -39.79 -6.49
C ALA A 124 -11.87 -40.91 -6.62
N ALA A 125 -10.58 -40.57 -6.54
CA ALA A 125 -9.48 -41.55 -6.54
C ALA A 125 -9.55 -42.50 -5.34
N TYR A 126 -9.86 -41.97 -4.14
CA TYR A 126 -10.04 -42.78 -2.94
C TYR A 126 -11.26 -43.70 -3.05
N GLU A 127 -12.42 -43.20 -3.49
CA GLU A 127 -13.64 -43.97 -3.69
C GLU A 127 -13.41 -45.09 -4.69
N LYS A 128 -12.69 -44.81 -5.80
CA LYS A 128 -12.29 -45.82 -6.76
C LYS A 128 -11.37 -46.87 -6.12
N SER A 129 -10.37 -46.49 -5.34
CA SER A 129 -9.47 -47.44 -4.67
C SER A 129 -10.19 -48.34 -3.65
N VAL A 130 -11.22 -47.80 -2.98
CA VAL A 130 -12.08 -48.57 -2.07
C VAL A 130 -12.94 -49.59 -2.86
N ALA A 131 -13.55 -49.15 -3.98
CA ALA A 131 -14.34 -50.01 -4.84
C ALA A 131 -13.49 -51.17 -5.44
N ASP A 132 -12.28 -50.86 -5.92
CA ASP A 132 -11.34 -51.84 -6.47
C ASP A 132 -10.88 -52.86 -5.40
N ALA A 133 -10.66 -52.44 -4.15
CA ALA A 133 -10.31 -53.33 -3.03
C ALA A 133 -11.47 -54.28 -2.68
N ILE A 134 -12.70 -53.75 -2.60
CA ILE A 134 -13.91 -54.54 -2.34
C ILE A 134 -14.12 -55.57 -3.46
N ALA A 135 -13.94 -55.18 -4.72
CA ALA A 135 -14.08 -56.12 -5.87
C ALA A 135 -13.04 -57.24 -5.86
N LYS A 136 -11.86 -57.02 -5.26
CA LYS A 136 -10.78 -57.99 -5.07
C LYS A 136 -10.90 -58.79 -3.78
N GLY A 137 -11.88 -58.51 -2.90
CA GLY A 137 -12.01 -59.12 -1.59
C GLY A 137 -10.95 -58.70 -0.58
N GLU A 138 -10.29 -57.56 -0.80
CA GLU A 138 -9.26 -57.01 0.07
C GLU A 138 -9.86 -55.97 1.03
N GLU A 139 -9.19 -55.73 2.19
CA GLU A 139 -9.61 -54.68 3.09
C GLU A 139 -9.46 -53.29 2.43
N PRO A 140 -10.43 -52.37 2.56
CA PRO A 140 -10.36 -51.05 1.98
C PRO A 140 -9.16 -50.25 2.54
N PRO A 141 -8.44 -49.50 1.70
CA PRO A 141 -7.25 -48.75 2.12
C PRO A 141 -7.60 -47.71 3.18
N LYS A 142 -6.86 -47.72 4.29
CA LYS A 142 -7.03 -46.74 5.37
C LYS A 142 -6.57 -45.38 4.91
N LYS A 143 -7.37 -44.33 5.17
CA LYS A 143 -6.94 -42.94 4.90
C LYS A 143 -5.60 -42.64 5.61
N ALA A 144 -4.64 -42.14 4.87
CA ALA A 144 -3.34 -41.74 5.42
C ALA A 144 -3.52 -40.74 6.57
N LYS A 145 -2.94 -41.03 7.74
CA LYS A 145 -2.93 -40.09 8.86
C LYS A 145 -2.20 -38.83 8.44
N ARG A 146 -2.78 -37.65 8.71
CA ARG A 146 -2.11 -36.35 8.49
C ARG A 146 -0.85 -36.32 9.35
N LYS A 147 0.31 -36.13 8.71
CA LYS A 147 1.57 -35.93 9.42
C LYS A 147 1.53 -34.55 10.07
N ASP A 148 1.97 -34.47 11.33
CA ASP A 148 2.10 -33.21 12.04
C ASP A 148 3.17 -32.33 11.33
N PRO A 149 2.81 -31.18 10.78
CA PRO A 149 3.74 -30.30 10.07
C PRO A 149 4.73 -29.59 11.01
N THR A 150 4.46 -29.55 12.32
CA THR A 150 5.33 -28.92 13.31
C THR A 150 6.53 -29.80 13.66
N ASN A 151 6.48 -31.11 13.33
CA ASN A 151 7.60 -32.01 13.55
C ASN A 151 8.69 -31.77 12.49
N VAL A 152 9.89 -31.42 12.94
CA VAL A 152 11.06 -31.15 12.08
C VAL A 152 11.34 -32.26 11.06
N ARG A 153 11.08 -33.55 11.41
CA ARG A 153 11.23 -34.69 10.51
C ARG A 153 10.22 -34.69 9.36
N ASN A 154 9.11 -33.99 9.51
CA ASN A 154 8.05 -33.88 8.50
C ASN A 154 8.10 -32.55 7.75
N PHE A 155 9.13 -31.73 8.02
CA PHE A 155 9.26 -30.41 7.37
C PHE A 155 9.34 -30.60 5.86
N LYS A 156 8.44 -29.92 5.16
CA LYS A 156 8.45 -29.79 3.71
C LYS A 156 8.35 -28.31 3.38
N ALA A 157 9.32 -27.83 2.63
CA ALA A 157 9.31 -26.45 2.19
C ALA A 157 7.98 -26.13 1.47
N PRO A 158 7.20 -25.14 1.91
CA PRO A 158 5.92 -24.79 1.30
C PRO A 158 6.13 -24.30 -0.13
N THR A 159 5.15 -24.64 -0.99
CA THR A 159 5.10 -24.26 -2.41
C THR A 159 3.81 -23.48 -2.64
N PRO A 160 3.79 -22.17 -2.37
CA PRO A 160 2.58 -21.37 -2.53
C PRO A 160 2.15 -21.29 -4.00
N GLY A 161 0.83 -21.25 -4.23
CA GLY A 161 0.26 -21.02 -5.56
C GLY A 161 0.23 -19.55 -5.97
N ALA A 162 0.25 -18.63 -4.98
CA ALA A 162 0.30 -17.19 -5.22
C ALA A 162 1.29 -16.48 -4.32
N LEU A 163 1.95 -15.48 -4.89
CA LEU A 163 2.93 -14.63 -4.25
C LEU A 163 2.58 -13.16 -4.49
N ILE A 164 2.44 -12.40 -3.39
CA ILE A 164 2.23 -10.96 -3.42
C ILE A 164 3.47 -10.29 -2.81
N VAL A 165 4.09 -9.40 -3.56
CA VAL A 165 5.31 -8.70 -3.16
C VAL A 165 4.98 -7.24 -2.90
N CYS A 166 5.31 -6.76 -1.70
CA CYS A 166 5.06 -5.40 -1.23
C CYS A 166 6.38 -4.71 -0.84
N PRO A 167 6.52 -3.39 -1.06
CA PRO A 167 7.77 -2.67 -0.79
C PRO A 167 8.08 -2.51 0.70
N THR A 168 7.06 -2.46 1.55
CA THR A 168 7.22 -2.20 2.99
C THR A 168 6.57 -3.29 3.82
N ARG A 169 7.09 -3.46 5.05
CA ARG A 169 6.59 -4.46 6.01
C ARG A 169 5.14 -4.17 6.41
N GLU A 170 4.82 -2.91 6.58
CA GLU A 170 3.50 -2.43 7.00
C GLU A 170 2.46 -2.73 5.92
N LEU A 171 2.76 -2.43 4.65
CA LEU A 171 1.87 -2.76 3.54
C LEU A 171 1.69 -4.26 3.39
N ALA A 172 2.78 -5.05 3.49
CA ALA A 172 2.69 -6.49 3.43
C ALA A 172 1.84 -7.08 4.57
N GLN A 173 1.94 -6.52 5.79
CA GLN A 173 1.11 -6.92 6.92
C GLN A 173 -0.37 -6.58 6.69
N GLN A 174 -0.65 -5.40 6.13
CA GLN A 174 -2.00 -4.98 5.79
C GLN A 174 -2.60 -5.86 4.70
N VAL A 175 -1.91 -6.04 3.58
CA VAL A 175 -2.38 -6.91 2.48
C VAL A 175 -2.60 -8.35 2.95
N ALA A 176 -1.75 -8.85 3.86
CA ALA A 176 -1.94 -10.17 4.45
C ALA A 176 -3.18 -10.23 5.36
N HIS A 177 -3.49 -9.16 6.10
CA HIS A 177 -4.70 -9.05 6.92
C HIS A 177 -5.95 -9.03 6.03
N ASP A 178 -5.97 -8.18 5.02
CA ASP A 178 -7.06 -8.11 4.04
C ASP A 178 -7.28 -9.47 3.36
N ALA A 179 -6.19 -10.18 3.01
CA ALA A 179 -6.28 -11.52 2.43
C ALA A 179 -6.84 -12.55 3.43
N ILE A 180 -6.50 -12.47 4.72
CA ILE A 180 -7.04 -13.36 5.77
C ILE A 180 -8.55 -13.13 5.93
N ASP A 181 -8.99 -11.88 5.92
CA ASP A 181 -10.41 -11.54 6.04
C ASP A 181 -11.19 -12.05 4.82
N LEU A 182 -10.63 -11.92 3.62
CA LEU A 182 -11.26 -12.43 2.39
C LEU A 182 -11.34 -13.96 2.32
N VAL A 183 -10.39 -14.70 2.92
CA VAL A 183 -10.44 -16.17 2.93
C VAL A 183 -11.24 -16.75 4.10
N LYS A 184 -11.89 -15.94 4.92
CA LYS A 184 -12.61 -16.35 6.13
C LYS A 184 -13.61 -17.50 5.88
N HIS A 185 -14.30 -17.46 4.75
CA HIS A 185 -15.24 -18.50 4.34
C HIS A 185 -14.63 -19.58 3.42
N CYS A 186 -13.37 -19.38 2.98
CA CYS A 186 -12.69 -20.28 2.03
C CYS A 186 -11.96 -21.41 2.78
N ARG A 187 -12.61 -22.55 2.95
CA ARG A 187 -12.01 -23.69 3.67
C ARG A 187 -10.77 -24.23 2.97
N GLY A 188 -9.69 -24.38 3.72
CA GLY A 188 -8.43 -25.00 3.25
C GLY A 188 -7.42 -24.03 2.64
N LEU A 189 -7.78 -22.79 2.35
CA LEU A 189 -6.82 -21.76 1.95
C LEU A 189 -6.12 -21.17 3.18
N ARG A 190 -4.80 -21.00 3.07
CA ARG A 190 -3.95 -20.41 4.11
C ARG A 190 -3.13 -19.28 3.55
N VAL A 191 -3.11 -18.17 4.27
CA VAL A 191 -2.33 -16.98 3.97
C VAL A 191 -1.15 -16.91 4.95
N ALA A 192 0.04 -16.61 4.45
CA ALA A 192 1.20 -16.36 5.28
C ALA A 192 1.84 -15.01 4.95
N ASN A 193 2.35 -14.33 5.97
CA ASN A 193 3.06 -13.07 5.84
C ASN A 193 4.55 -13.25 6.14
N VAL A 194 5.42 -12.78 5.22
CA VAL A 194 6.87 -12.93 5.24
C VAL A 194 7.54 -11.56 5.16
N VAL A 195 7.91 -11.01 6.32
CA VAL A 195 8.49 -9.67 6.42
C VAL A 195 9.72 -9.64 7.31
N GLY A 196 10.65 -8.73 7.02
CA GLY A 196 11.83 -8.51 7.86
C GLY A 196 11.46 -8.04 9.29
N GLY A 197 12.37 -8.23 10.24
CA GLY A 197 12.19 -7.76 11.62
C GLY A 197 11.28 -8.62 12.49
N MET A 198 10.74 -9.71 11.97
CA MET A 198 10.03 -10.73 12.73
C MET A 198 10.92 -11.97 12.97
N PRO A 199 10.72 -12.72 14.09
CA PRO A 199 11.47 -13.93 14.36
C PRO A 199 11.37 -14.94 13.22
N TYR A 200 12.51 -15.46 12.81
CA TYR A 200 12.65 -16.32 11.63
C TYR A 200 11.83 -17.61 11.77
N GLN A 201 11.93 -18.27 12.93
CA GLN A 201 11.23 -19.52 13.21
C GLN A 201 9.71 -19.39 13.19
N LEU A 202 9.18 -18.26 13.68
CA LEU A 202 7.74 -18.00 13.64
C LEU A 202 7.23 -17.85 12.19
N GLN A 203 8.04 -17.28 11.31
CA GLN A 203 7.67 -17.14 9.90
C GLN A 203 7.68 -18.50 9.20
N ILE A 204 8.69 -19.34 9.44
CA ILE A 204 8.76 -20.70 8.91
C ILE A 204 7.54 -21.52 9.36
N ALA A 205 7.16 -21.44 10.63
CA ALA A 205 5.98 -22.11 11.16
C ALA A 205 4.69 -21.64 10.46
N LYS A 206 4.52 -20.34 10.25
CA LYS A 206 3.36 -19.77 9.57
C LYS A 206 3.31 -20.10 8.07
N LEU A 207 4.45 -20.33 7.44
CA LEU A 207 4.52 -20.71 6.02
C LEU A 207 4.01 -22.13 5.75
N GLN A 208 3.91 -22.99 6.77
CA GLN A 208 3.48 -24.38 6.58
C GLN A 208 2.10 -24.45 5.93
N ASN A 209 2.04 -25.12 4.76
CA ASN A 209 0.83 -25.27 3.94
C ASN A 209 0.20 -23.94 3.49
N ALA A 210 0.97 -22.84 3.39
CA ALA A 210 0.47 -21.59 2.85
C ALA A 210 0.23 -21.71 1.34
N ASN A 211 -0.98 -21.34 0.90
CA ASN A 211 -1.37 -21.27 -0.51
C ASN A 211 -1.06 -19.91 -1.11
N LEU A 212 -1.17 -18.85 -0.29
CA LEU A 212 -0.89 -17.48 -0.65
C LEU A 212 0.13 -16.89 0.32
N VAL A 213 1.18 -16.30 -0.22
CA VAL A 213 2.24 -15.65 0.55
C VAL A 213 2.29 -14.17 0.20
N VAL A 214 2.25 -13.32 1.22
CA VAL A 214 2.49 -11.87 1.10
C VAL A 214 3.85 -11.56 1.71
N ALA A 215 4.75 -10.93 0.96
CA ALA A 215 6.14 -10.80 1.37
C ALA A 215 6.76 -9.44 1.02
N THR A 216 7.82 -9.08 1.75
CA THR A 216 8.80 -8.09 1.29
C THR A 216 9.95 -8.79 0.59
N PRO A 217 10.54 -8.20 -0.49
CA PRO A 217 11.53 -8.87 -1.34
C PRO A 217 12.67 -9.53 -0.57
N GLY A 218 13.44 -8.77 0.21
CA GLY A 218 14.63 -9.28 0.89
C GLY A 218 14.36 -10.48 1.81
N ARG A 219 13.30 -10.44 2.66
CA ARG A 219 12.98 -11.58 3.55
C ARG A 219 12.49 -12.80 2.78
N LEU A 220 11.78 -12.60 1.67
CA LEU A 220 11.36 -13.70 0.81
C LEU A 220 12.57 -14.42 0.22
N LEU A 221 13.52 -13.66 -0.33
CA LEU A 221 14.74 -14.22 -0.91
C LEU A 221 15.64 -14.89 0.15
N ASP A 222 15.73 -14.33 1.37
CA ASP A 222 16.45 -14.97 2.48
C ASP A 222 15.88 -16.38 2.78
N LEU A 223 14.53 -16.49 2.86
CA LEU A 223 13.88 -17.77 3.11
C LEU A 223 13.98 -18.73 1.93
N GLN A 224 14.00 -18.22 0.71
CA GLN A 224 14.18 -19.04 -0.49
C GLN A 224 15.62 -19.58 -0.57
N ARG A 225 16.63 -18.74 -0.38
CA ARG A 225 18.04 -19.13 -0.38
C ARG A 225 18.38 -20.14 0.73
N SER A 226 17.71 -20.04 1.88
CA SER A 226 17.80 -21.01 2.99
C SER A 226 16.88 -22.22 2.82
N MET A 227 16.27 -22.42 1.64
CA MET A 227 15.41 -23.56 1.30
C MET A 227 14.20 -23.73 2.22
N GLN A 228 13.74 -22.64 2.86
CA GLN A 228 12.56 -22.65 3.73
C GLN A 228 11.26 -22.46 2.95
N ILE A 229 11.31 -21.99 1.71
CA ILE A 229 10.21 -21.84 0.77
C ILE A 229 10.70 -22.17 -0.64
N LYS A 230 9.81 -22.70 -1.47
CA LYS A 230 10.05 -22.93 -2.91
C LYS A 230 9.03 -22.13 -3.71
N LEU A 231 9.50 -21.43 -4.75
CA LEU A 231 8.68 -20.54 -5.56
C LEU A 231 8.37 -21.10 -6.96
N ASP A 232 8.84 -22.31 -7.26
CA ASP A 232 8.66 -23.01 -8.54
C ASP A 232 7.19 -23.34 -8.88
N LYS A 233 6.29 -23.38 -7.87
CA LYS A 233 4.86 -23.64 -8.03
C LYS A 233 3.98 -22.39 -7.97
N VAL A 234 4.58 -21.22 -7.89
CA VAL A 234 3.84 -19.94 -7.94
C VAL A 234 3.19 -19.79 -9.31
N GLN A 235 1.87 -19.67 -9.33
CA GLN A 235 1.06 -19.46 -10.53
C GLN A 235 0.73 -17.98 -10.74
N PHE A 236 0.59 -17.22 -9.65
CA PHE A 236 0.22 -15.80 -9.65
C PHE A 236 1.26 -14.99 -8.89
N LEU A 237 1.87 -14.03 -9.59
CA LEU A 237 2.77 -13.04 -9.01
C LEU A 237 2.10 -11.68 -9.04
N VAL A 238 1.93 -11.07 -7.88
CA VAL A 238 1.45 -9.69 -7.74
C VAL A 238 2.59 -8.82 -7.21
N VAL A 239 2.82 -7.68 -7.86
CA VAL A 239 3.76 -6.64 -7.43
C VAL A 239 2.94 -5.40 -7.10
N ASP A 240 2.82 -5.09 -5.81
CA ASP A 240 2.06 -3.91 -5.36
C ASP A 240 3.01 -2.74 -5.04
N GLU A 241 2.57 -1.51 -5.33
CA GLU A 241 3.37 -0.28 -5.26
C GLU A 241 4.73 -0.42 -5.97
N ALA A 242 4.71 -0.82 -7.27
CA ALA A 242 5.94 -1.07 -8.05
C ALA A 242 6.84 0.16 -8.18
N ASP A 243 6.28 1.37 -8.26
CA ASP A 243 7.00 2.65 -8.19
C ASP A 243 7.84 2.75 -6.91
N ARG A 244 7.25 2.37 -5.81
CA ARG A 244 7.94 2.36 -4.52
C ARG A 244 9.03 1.30 -4.42
N MET A 245 8.82 0.14 -5.02
CA MET A 245 9.86 -0.89 -5.07
C MET A 245 11.12 -0.39 -5.77
N LEU A 246 10.96 0.32 -6.88
CA LEU A 246 12.09 0.95 -7.57
C LEU A 246 12.77 2.03 -6.72
N ASP A 247 12.00 2.85 -6.03
CA ASP A 247 12.53 3.91 -5.15
C ASP A 247 13.36 3.35 -3.99
N LEU A 248 13.02 2.16 -3.50
CA LEU A 248 13.73 1.46 -2.43
C LEU A 248 14.88 0.57 -2.94
N GLY A 249 15.11 0.52 -4.25
CA GLY A 249 16.21 -0.23 -4.85
C GLY A 249 15.94 -1.72 -5.03
N PHE A 250 14.70 -2.19 -5.00
CA PHE A 250 14.34 -3.61 -5.13
C PHE A 250 14.26 -4.11 -6.59
N ALA A 251 14.86 -3.39 -7.55
CA ALA A 251 14.81 -3.79 -8.96
C ALA A 251 15.44 -5.17 -9.20
N ASP A 252 16.61 -5.42 -8.57
CA ASP A 252 17.35 -6.69 -8.71
C ASP A 252 16.64 -7.82 -7.96
N ASP A 253 16.10 -7.54 -6.76
CA ASP A 253 15.32 -8.53 -6.02
C ASP A 253 14.08 -8.96 -6.81
N LEU A 254 13.39 -8.04 -7.48
CA LEU A 254 12.25 -8.35 -8.34
C LEU A 254 12.66 -9.18 -9.57
N ALA A 255 13.85 -8.91 -10.14
CA ALA A 255 14.39 -9.73 -11.23
C ALA A 255 14.68 -11.16 -10.76
N GLU A 256 15.26 -11.35 -9.57
CA GLU A 256 15.49 -12.67 -8.96
C GLU A 256 14.16 -13.40 -8.70
N ILE A 257 13.18 -12.73 -8.10
CA ILE A 257 11.83 -13.29 -7.88
C ILE A 257 11.17 -13.68 -9.21
N ASN A 258 11.32 -12.86 -10.25
CA ASN A 258 10.82 -13.17 -11.59
C ASN A 258 11.41 -14.49 -12.14
N GLN A 259 12.71 -14.71 -11.97
CA GLN A 259 13.37 -15.95 -12.39
C GLN A 259 12.88 -17.17 -11.58
N LEU A 260 12.73 -17.01 -10.26
CA LEU A 260 12.27 -18.08 -9.37
C LEU A 260 10.79 -18.47 -9.60
N THR A 261 10.03 -17.62 -10.29
CA THR A 261 8.61 -17.82 -10.61
C THR A 261 8.35 -17.84 -12.11
N ILE A 262 9.32 -18.31 -12.91
CA ILE A 262 9.28 -18.21 -14.38
C ILE A 262 8.08 -18.92 -15.00
N ASP A 263 7.63 -20.03 -14.41
CA ASP A 263 6.52 -20.86 -14.88
C ASP A 263 5.13 -20.36 -14.46
N ARG A 264 5.07 -19.16 -13.83
CA ARG A 264 3.78 -18.59 -13.41
C ARG A 264 2.85 -18.31 -14.58
N LYS A 265 1.55 -18.39 -14.30
CA LYS A 265 0.50 -18.15 -15.29
C LYS A 265 0.25 -16.66 -15.55
N GLN A 266 0.33 -15.85 -14.50
CA GLN A 266 -0.02 -14.43 -14.57
C GLN A 266 0.87 -13.58 -13.67
N THR A 267 1.17 -12.36 -14.14
CA THR A 267 1.75 -11.28 -13.33
C THR A 267 0.78 -10.11 -13.30
N MET A 268 0.52 -9.57 -12.12
CA MET A 268 -0.21 -8.33 -11.95
C MET A 268 0.69 -7.30 -11.26
N MET A 269 0.88 -6.14 -11.89
CA MET A 269 1.70 -5.06 -11.35
C MET A 269 0.82 -3.84 -11.09
N PHE A 270 0.81 -3.37 -9.86
CA PHE A 270 0.08 -2.19 -9.42
C PHE A 270 1.05 -1.06 -9.10
N SER A 271 0.75 0.13 -9.60
CA SER A 271 1.56 1.34 -9.38
C SER A 271 0.64 2.56 -9.35
N ALA A 272 1.10 3.65 -8.74
CA ALA A 272 0.39 4.93 -8.82
C ALA A 272 0.57 5.59 -10.20
N THR A 273 1.67 5.30 -10.92
CA THR A 273 1.99 5.94 -12.19
C THR A 273 2.52 4.94 -13.22
N PHE A 274 2.39 5.30 -14.52
CA PHE A 274 3.06 4.63 -15.63
C PHE A 274 4.35 5.35 -16.07
N ALA A 275 5.11 5.90 -15.12
CA ALA A 275 6.39 6.54 -15.42
C ALA A 275 7.32 5.63 -16.26
N PRO A 276 8.22 6.17 -17.11
CA PRO A 276 9.08 5.37 -17.99
C PRO A 276 9.87 4.29 -17.27
N ARG A 277 10.35 4.56 -16.04
CA ARG A 277 11.07 3.59 -15.19
C ARG A 277 10.19 2.39 -14.80
N ILE A 278 8.86 2.61 -14.58
CA ILE A 278 7.91 1.53 -14.27
C ILE A 278 7.64 0.69 -15.51
N GLN A 279 7.54 1.32 -16.69
CA GLN A 279 7.41 0.60 -17.94
C GLN A 279 8.64 -0.27 -18.23
N GLN A 280 9.86 0.22 -17.95
CA GLN A 280 11.09 -0.57 -18.04
C GLN A 280 11.10 -1.76 -17.07
N LEU A 281 10.63 -1.58 -15.83
CA LEU A 281 10.46 -2.68 -14.90
C LEU A 281 9.45 -3.71 -15.43
N ALA A 282 8.30 -3.25 -15.91
CA ALA A 282 7.27 -4.12 -16.47
C ALA A 282 7.79 -4.97 -17.64
N THR A 283 8.62 -4.43 -18.54
CA THR A 283 9.23 -5.21 -19.62
C THR A 283 10.18 -6.30 -19.14
N ARG A 284 10.75 -6.18 -17.93
CA ARG A 284 11.63 -7.20 -17.34
C ARG A 284 10.88 -8.29 -16.58
N VAL A 285 9.72 -7.95 -15.99
CA VAL A 285 8.98 -8.81 -15.07
C VAL A 285 7.70 -9.39 -15.68
N MET A 286 7.18 -8.81 -16.76
CA MET A 286 5.86 -9.14 -17.32
C MET A 286 5.95 -9.57 -18.78
N ARG A 287 4.93 -10.32 -19.22
CA ARG A 287 4.80 -10.82 -20.60
C ARG A 287 3.68 -10.06 -21.30
N GLN A 288 4.03 -9.08 -22.16
CA GLN A 288 3.09 -8.28 -22.94
C GLN A 288 1.86 -7.81 -22.14
N PRO A 289 2.04 -7.06 -21.04
CA PRO A 289 0.95 -6.75 -20.11
C PRO A 289 -0.11 -5.87 -20.77
N GLN A 290 -1.39 -6.19 -20.49
CA GLN A 290 -2.48 -5.29 -20.75
C GLN A 290 -2.45 -4.14 -19.75
N ARG A 291 -2.53 -2.90 -20.24
CA ARG A 291 -2.54 -1.70 -19.39
C ARG A 291 -3.96 -1.33 -19.01
N VAL A 292 -4.19 -1.20 -17.71
CA VAL A 292 -5.46 -0.75 -17.12
C VAL A 292 -5.19 0.55 -16.40
N GLN A 293 -5.53 1.66 -17.02
CA GLN A 293 -5.43 2.98 -16.41
C GLN A 293 -6.80 3.40 -15.90
N ILE A 294 -6.91 3.67 -14.60
CA ILE A 294 -8.17 4.06 -13.98
C ILE A 294 -8.21 5.57 -13.83
N ASP A 295 -7.15 6.12 -13.27
CA ASP A 295 -7.07 7.55 -12.95
C ASP A 295 -5.88 8.17 -13.68
N SER A 296 -6.03 9.41 -14.08
CA SER A 296 -4.88 10.24 -14.42
C SER A 296 -4.14 10.57 -13.12
N PRO A 297 -2.79 10.55 -13.09
CA PRO A 297 -2.03 11.03 -11.93
C PRO A 297 -2.37 12.48 -11.53
N GLN A 298 -3.17 13.11 -12.37
CA GLN A 298 -3.58 14.50 -12.33
C GLN A 298 -5.06 14.68 -11.97
N GLU A 299 -5.80 13.59 -11.66
CA GLU A 299 -7.15 13.74 -11.14
C GLU A 299 -7.10 14.41 -9.77
N LYS A 300 -7.93 15.44 -9.67
CA LYS A 300 -8.05 16.23 -8.44
C LYS A 300 -8.50 15.32 -7.31
N HIS A 301 -7.78 15.32 -6.21
CA HIS A 301 -8.30 14.81 -4.94
C HIS A 301 -9.40 15.76 -4.45
N ASN A 302 -10.58 15.69 -5.08
CA ASN A 302 -11.67 16.65 -4.89
C ASN A 302 -12.15 16.71 -3.44
N ASN A 303 -11.97 15.64 -2.70
CA ASN A 303 -12.30 15.51 -1.28
C ASN A 303 -11.14 15.88 -0.34
N ILE A 304 -10.00 16.37 -0.86
CA ILE A 304 -8.86 16.81 -0.03
C ILE A 304 -8.60 18.29 -0.31
N ARG A 305 -8.93 19.13 0.67
CA ARG A 305 -8.56 20.55 0.64
C ARG A 305 -7.05 20.68 0.87
N GLN A 306 -6.36 21.42 0.02
CA GLN A 306 -4.91 21.61 0.08
C GLN A 306 -4.59 23.07 0.37
N VAL A 307 -3.84 23.31 1.45
CA VAL A 307 -3.48 24.65 1.95
C VAL A 307 -1.96 24.75 2.08
N LEU A 308 -1.42 25.91 1.75
CA LEU A 308 0.00 26.25 1.89
C LEU A 308 0.18 27.40 2.86
N HIS A 309 1.05 27.24 3.85
CA HIS A 309 1.52 28.33 4.70
C HIS A 309 3.02 28.54 4.46
N TRP A 310 3.38 29.80 4.16
CA TRP A 310 4.77 30.19 4.05
C TRP A 310 5.37 30.53 5.41
N ALA A 311 6.59 30.07 5.64
CA ALA A 311 7.34 30.33 6.86
C ALA A 311 8.70 30.97 6.53
N ASP A 312 9.17 31.85 7.38
CA ASP A 312 10.47 32.52 7.21
C ASP A 312 11.64 31.54 7.48
N ASN A 313 11.46 30.63 8.45
CA ASN A 313 12.47 29.68 8.88
C ASN A 313 11.83 28.49 9.63
N ALA A 314 12.66 27.52 10.05
CA ALA A 314 12.20 26.32 10.76
C ALA A 314 11.47 26.63 12.09
N HIS A 315 11.89 27.66 12.83
CA HIS A 315 11.24 28.07 14.08
C HIS A 315 9.83 28.63 13.81
N HIS A 316 9.69 29.50 12.79
CA HIS A 316 8.39 29.99 12.37
C HIS A 316 7.48 28.85 11.89
N LYS A 317 8.03 27.92 11.11
CA LYS A 317 7.31 26.71 10.69
C LYS A 317 6.79 25.90 11.88
N ARG A 318 7.58 25.79 12.95
CA ARG A 318 7.18 25.09 14.18
C ARG A 318 6.01 25.80 14.88
N LYS A 319 6.05 27.12 14.97
CA LYS A 319 4.94 27.92 15.54
C LYS A 319 3.64 27.79 14.74
N LEU A 320 3.75 27.79 13.40
CA LEU A 320 2.58 27.54 12.53
C LEU A 320 1.99 26.15 12.78
N LEU A 321 2.84 25.12 12.89
CA LEU A 321 2.39 23.77 13.19
C LEU A 321 1.68 23.69 14.54
N ASP A 322 2.25 24.28 15.60
CA ASP A 322 1.65 24.30 16.95
C ASP A 322 0.27 24.94 16.96
N HIS A 323 0.13 26.07 16.26
CA HIS A 323 -1.16 26.74 16.13
C HIS A 323 -2.19 25.82 15.42
N LEU A 324 -1.79 25.21 14.30
CA LEU A 324 -2.66 24.38 13.50
C LEU A 324 -3.06 23.06 14.19
N LEU A 325 -2.16 22.46 14.98
CA LEU A 325 -2.46 21.22 15.71
C LEU A 325 -3.44 21.40 16.87
N ARG A 326 -3.72 22.66 17.30
CA ARG A 326 -4.72 22.99 18.32
C ARG A 326 -6.16 23.05 17.77
N ASP A 327 -6.33 22.84 16.48
CA ASP A 327 -7.66 22.77 15.86
C ASP A 327 -8.42 21.56 16.41
N THR A 328 -9.59 21.83 17.00
CA THR A 328 -10.45 20.80 17.61
C THR A 328 -11.14 19.88 16.59
N THR A 329 -11.10 20.23 15.30
CA THR A 329 -11.65 19.39 14.23
C THR A 329 -10.72 18.23 13.88
N ILE A 330 -9.48 18.24 14.36
CA ILE A 330 -8.52 17.16 14.14
C ILE A 330 -8.91 15.96 15.00
N ASN A 331 -9.40 14.91 14.35
CA ASN A 331 -9.53 13.61 15.02
C ASN A 331 -8.15 12.95 15.16
N GLN A 332 -7.50 12.65 14.05
CA GLN A 332 -6.14 12.18 13.99
C GLN A 332 -5.39 12.80 12.82
N ALA A 333 -4.08 12.98 12.95
CA ALA A 333 -3.26 13.53 11.88
C ALA A 333 -1.91 12.82 11.71
N ILE A 334 -1.39 12.89 10.48
CA ILE A 334 0.01 12.55 10.19
C ILE A 334 0.79 13.84 9.92
N VAL A 335 1.93 13.98 10.58
CA VAL A 335 2.90 15.06 10.35
C VAL A 335 4.12 14.46 9.66
N PHE A 336 4.37 14.83 8.41
CA PHE A 336 5.50 14.34 7.64
C PHE A 336 6.77 15.14 7.93
N ALA A 337 7.80 14.45 8.43
CA ALA A 337 9.15 14.96 8.63
C ALA A 337 10.11 14.50 7.51
N SER A 338 11.14 15.29 7.20
CA SER A 338 12.09 14.97 6.13
C SER A 338 13.11 13.90 6.52
N THR A 339 13.50 13.84 7.79
CA THR A 339 14.53 12.93 8.31
C THR A 339 14.07 12.21 9.57
N GLN A 340 14.77 11.13 9.94
CA GLN A 340 14.50 10.37 11.18
C GLN A 340 14.77 11.25 12.43
N ILE A 341 15.83 12.05 12.41
CA ILE A 341 16.20 12.95 13.51
C ILE A 341 15.12 14.01 13.70
N GLU A 342 14.66 14.63 12.60
CA GLU A 342 13.56 15.61 12.63
C GLU A 342 12.27 14.96 13.14
N CYS A 343 12.01 13.70 12.76
CA CYS A 343 10.84 12.95 13.18
C CYS A 343 10.82 12.73 14.70
N ASP A 344 11.93 12.26 15.27
CA ASP A 344 12.05 12.04 16.72
C ASP A 344 12.02 13.38 17.49
N GLY A 345 12.78 14.38 17.03
CA GLY A 345 12.80 15.70 17.66
C GLY A 345 11.42 16.34 17.69
N LEU A 346 10.74 16.37 16.54
CA LEU A 346 9.41 16.97 16.43
C LEU A 346 8.38 16.22 17.29
N ALA A 347 8.43 14.87 17.35
CA ALA A 347 7.51 14.12 18.20
C ALA A 347 7.75 14.38 19.69
N ASN A 348 9.00 14.48 20.13
CA ASN A 348 9.36 14.81 21.51
C ASN A 348 8.93 16.24 21.88
N ASP A 349 9.17 17.20 21.01
CA ASP A 349 8.76 18.59 21.22
C ASP A 349 7.23 18.69 21.34
N LEU A 350 6.49 18.01 20.47
CA LEU A 350 5.03 17.98 20.53
C LEU A 350 4.51 17.33 21.84
N GLN A 351 5.18 16.28 22.33
CA GLN A 351 4.83 15.68 23.62
C GLN A 351 5.07 16.65 24.79
N GLN A 352 6.17 17.42 24.76
CA GLN A 352 6.47 18.43 25.78
C GLN A 352 5.43 19.56 25.78
N ASP A 353 4.89 19.90 24.59
CA ASP A 353 3.82 20.88 24.44
C ASP A 353 2.42 20.33 24.76
N GLY A 354 2.34 19.06 25.25
CA GLY A 354 1.12 18.41 25.71
C GLY A 354 0.32 17.69 24.64
N PHE A 355 0.84 17.53 23.42
CA PHE A 355 0.18 16.78 22.39
C PHE A 355 0.40 15.26 22.51
N SER A 356 -0.62 14.46 22.23
CA SER A 356 -0.50 13.01 22.11
C SER A 356 0.15 12.62 20.79
N ALA A 357 1.49 12.67 20.72
CA ALA A 357 2.27 12.47 19.51
C ALA A 357 3.26 11.31 19.64
N VAL A 358 3.53 10.58 18.57
CA VAL A 358 4.58 9.55 18.49
C VAL A 358 5.32 9.61 17.17
N ALA A 359 6.62 9.30 17.18
CA ALA A 359 7.43 9.19 15.97
C ALA A 359 7.26 7.83 15.29
N LEU A 360 7.36 7.80 13.94
CA LEU A 360 7.41 6.56 13.16
C LEU A 360 8.44 6.69 12.02
N HIS A 361 9.55 5.94 12.11
CA HIS A 361 10.61 5.97 11.10
C HIS A 361 11.36 4.62 11.02
N GLY A 362 12.25 4.50 10.04
CA GLY A 362 12.93 3.24 9.71
C GLY A 362 13.89 2.70 10.77
N ALA A 363 14.45 3.56 11.64
CA ALA A 363 15.39 3.12 12.70
C ALA A 363 14.69 2.42 13.88
N LEU A 364 13.36 2.55 14.01
CA LEU A 364 12.61 1.89 15.08
C LEU A 364 12.53 0.37 14.86
N SER A 365 12.59 -0.39 15.96
CA SER A 365 12.32 -1.83 15.89
C SER A 365 10.90 -2.11 15.39
N GLN A 366 10.70 -3.23 14.69
CA GLN A 366 9.38 -3.57 14.15
C GLN A 366 8.30 -3.69 15.24
N GLY A 367 8.67 -4.22 16.42
CA GLY A 367 7.74 -4.30 17.54
C GLY A 367 7.27 -2.93 18.03
N LEU A 368 8.17 -1.94 18.08
CA LEU A 368 7.81 -0.57 18.45
C LEU A 368 6.96 0.11 17.39
N ARG A 369 7.28 -0.07 16.11
CA ARG A 369 6.46 0.44 14.99
C ARG A 369 5.04 -0.10 15.06
N ASN A 370 4.88 -1.41 15.23
CA ASN A 370 3.56 -2.04 15.34
C ASN A 370 2.77 -1.52 16.55
N ARG A 371 3.42 -1.33 17.71
CA ARG A 371 2.77 -0.76 18.91
C ARG A 371 2.28 0.68 18.66
N ARG A 372 3.11 1.54 18.05
CA ARG A 372 2.74 2.93 17.76
C ARG A 372 1.60 3.02 16.73
N LEU A 373 1.61 2.17 15.71
CA LEU A 373 0.51 2.09 14.74
C LEU A 373 -0.77 1.55 15.36
N MET A 374 -0.68 0.57 16.27
CA MET A 374 -1.84 0.07 16.99
C MET A 374 -2.43 1.16 17.89
N ALA A 375 -1.58 1.89 18.64
CA ALA A 375 -2.02 3.00 19.48
C ALA A 375 -2.72 4.11 18.67
N LEU A 376 -2.22 4.41 17.46
CA LEU A 376 -2.90 5.32 16.54
C LEU A 376 -4.27 4.77 16.11
N ARG A 377 -4.36 3.51 15.67
CA ARG A 377 -5.63 2.89 15.25
C ARG A 377 -6.68 2.82 16.36
N GLN A 378 -6.23 2.66 17.61
CA GLN A 378 -7.09 2.63 18.79
C GLN A 378 -7.47 4.03 19.31
N GLY A 379 -7.00 5.10 18.68
CA GLY A 379 -7.27 6.47 19.14
C GLY A 379 -6.49 6.91 20.39
N GLN A 380 -5.55 6.10 20.87
CA GLN A 380 -4.70 6.43 22.01
C GLN A 380 -3.64 7.50 21.67
N VAL A 381 -3.33 7.65 20.40
CA VAL A 381 -2.43 8.64 19.85
C VAL A 381 -3.19 9.46 18.82
N GLN A 382 -3.06 10.79 18.88
CA GLN A 382 -3.70 11.72 17.97
C GLN A 382 -2.77 12.08 16.80
N PHE A 383 -1.49 12.29 17.06
CA PHE A 383 -0.52 12.78 16.07
C PHE A 383 0.57 11.74 15.79
N LEU A 384 0.70 11.35 14.54
CA LEU A 384 1.78 10.49 14.08
C LEU A 384 2.81 11.34 13.34
N VAL A 385 3.99 11.54 13.89
CA VAL A 385 5.11 12.16 13.18
C VAL A 385 5.86 11.08 12.42
N ALA A 386 5.94 11.18 11.09
CA ALA A 386 6.47 10.07 10.29
C ALA A 386 7.33 10.53 9.11
N THR A 387 8.29 9.68 8.73
CA THR A 387 9.00 9.81 7.46
C THR A 387 8.22 9.14 6.32
N ASP A 388 8.44 9.55 5.07
CA ASP A 388 7.78 8.97 3.89
C ASP A 388 7.83 7.45 3.85
N VAL A 389 9.00 6.88 4.13
CA VAL A 389 9.21 5.42 4.10
C VAL A 389 8.32 4.70 5.12
N ALA A 390 8.17 5.28 6.29
CA ALA A 390 7.45 4.65 7.39
C ALA A 390 5.94 4.89 7.35
N ALA A 391 5.50 6.03 6.78
CA ALA A 391 4.09 6.38 6.67
C ALA A 391 3.38 5.70 5.49
N ARG A 392 4.13 5.16 4.53
CA ARG A 392 3.53 4.46 3.38
C ARG A 392 2.94 3.12 3.80
N GLY A 393 1.84 2.77 3.16
CA GLY A 393 1.08 1.57 3.52
C GLY A 393 0.29 1.68 4.83
N ILE A 394 0.33 2.82 5.54
CA ILE A 394 -0.51 3.03 6.71
C ILE A 394 -1.94 3.24 6.24
N ASP A 395 -2.83 2.37 6.69
CA ASP A 395 -4.26 2.51 6.55
C ASP A 395 -4.89 2.75 7.92
N VAL A 396 -5.27 4.00 8.14
CA VAL A 396 -5.98 4.46 9.33
C VAL A 396 -7.07 5.41 8.85
N PRO A 397 -8.32 4.93 8.75
CA PRO A 397 -9.41 5.70 8.15
C PRO A 397 -9.82 6.92 8.97
N THR A 398 -9.38 7.04 10.21
CA THR A 398 -9.68 8.16 11.12
C THR A 398 -8.78 9.39 10.92
N ILE A 399 -7.80 9.32 10.02
CA ILE A 399 -6.91 10.44 9.72
C ILE A 399 -7.68 11.50 8.92
N THR A 400 -7.93 12.64 9.57
CA THR A 400 -8.62 13.80 8.98
C THR A 400 -7.63 14.80 8.38
N HIS A 401 -6.41 14.89 8.91
CA HIS A 401 -5.43 15.90 8.54
C HIS A 401 -4.06 15.30 8.18
N VAL A 402 -3.43 15.89 7.19
CA VAL A 402 -2.04 15.60 6.81
C VAL A 402 -1.24 16.91 6.83
N PHE A 403 -0.16 16.95 7.61
CA PHE A 403 0.75 18.07 7.68
C PHE A 403 2.08 17.73 7.00
N ASN A 404 2.43 18.43 5.95
CA ASN A 404 3.75 18.36 5.34
C ASN A 404 4.68 19.37 6.03
N PHE A 405 5.22 19.01 7.20
CA PHE A 405 6.20 19.81 7.92
C PHE A 405 7.54 19.83 7.17
N GLY A 406 8.00 18.67 6.73
CA GLY A 406 9.10 18.52 5.78
C GLY A 406 8.55 18.26 4.36
N LEU A 407 9.02 18.98 3.34
CA LEU A 407 8.59 18.74 1.97
C LEU A 407 9.14 17.41 1.41
N PRO A 408 8.38 16.73 0.55
CA PRO A 408 8.84 15.49 -0.06
C PRO A 408 10.04 15.71 -0.99
N MET A 409 10.86 14.67 -1.15
CA MET A 409 12.00 14.71 -2.07
C MET A 409 11.58 14.67 -3.54
N LYS A 410 10.46 14.00 -3.84
CA LYS A 410 9.86 13.87 -5.17
C LYS A 410 8.43 14.40 -5.15
N SER A 411 8.02 15.04 -6.22
CA SER A 411 6.65 15.57 -6.34
C SER A 411 5.59 14.45 -6.30
N GLU A 412 5.93 13.25 -6.76
CA GLU A 412 5.07 12.05 -6.70
C GLU A 412 4.74 11.66 -5.25
N ASP A 413 5.69 11.82 -4.32
CA ASP A 413 5.51 11.49 -2.91
C ASP A 413 4.46 12.37 -2.23
N TYR A 414 4.26 13.58 -2.74
CA TYR A 414 3.24 14.49 -2.23
C TYR A 414 1.83 13.88 -2.33
N THR A 415 1.48 13.31 -3.48
CA THR A 415 0.17 12.67 -3.67
C THR A 415 -0.02 11.45 -2.76
N HIS A 416 1.05 10.68 -2.53
CA HIS A 416 1.03 9.56 -1.58
C HIS A 416 0.84 10.00 -0.12
N ARG A 417 1.36 11.18 0.25
CA ARG A 417 1.19 11.75 1.58
C ARG A 417 -0.24 12.22 1.80
N ILE A 418 -0.76 13.06 0.92
CA ILE A 418 -2.12 13.60 1.07
C ILE A 418 -3.18 12.52 0.97
N GLY A 419 -2.96 11.46 0.18
CA GLY A 419 -3.81 10.28 0.14
C GLY A 419 -3.85 9.43 1.43
N ARG A 420 -3.23 9.89 2.54
CA ARG A 420 -3.44 9.32 3.87
C ARG A 420 -4.71 9.85 4.54
N THR A 421 -5.24 10.98 4.09
CA THR A 421 -6.57 11.51 4.46
C THR A 421 -7.55 11.42 3.30
N GLY A 422 -8.79 11.84 3.48
CA GLY A 422 -9.82 11.82 2.43
C GLY A 422 -10.21 10.42 1.97
N ARG A 423 -10.17 9.41 2.84
CA ARG A 423 -10.47 8.02 2.51
C ARG A 423 -11.93 7.67 2.77
N ALA A 424 -12.41 6.65 2.06
CA ALA A 424 -13.78 6.14 2.18
C ALA A 424 -14.86 7.22 2.00
N GLY A 425 -14.64 8.14 1.04
CA GLY A 425 -15.60 9.21 0.73
C GLY A 425 -15.66 10.35 1.75
N ARG A 426 -14.77 10.39 2.73
CA ARG A 426 -14.67 11.48 3.72
C ARG A 426 -13.83 12.63 3.17
N ASP A 427 -14.10 13.83 3.67
CA ASP A 427 -13.26 15.00 3.39
C ASP A 427 -11.97 14.96 4.21
N GLY A 428 -10.91 15.51 3.65
CA GLY A 428 -9.59 15.61 4.28
C GLY A 428 -8.97 16.98 4.11
N LEU A 429 -8.05 17.33 5.01
CA LEU A 429 -7.25 18.55 4.91
C LEU A 429 -5.75 18.20 4.83
N ALA A 430 -5.09 18.72 3.80
CA ALA A 430 -3.65 18.64 3.63
C ALA A 430 -3.03 20.02 3.76
N VAL A 431 -2.21 20.21 4.79
CA VAL A 431 -1.52 21.49 5.07
C VAL A 431 -0.04 21.32 4.75
N THR A 432 0.48 22.21 3.93
CA THR A 432 1.90 22.23 3.57
C THR A 432 2.58 23.46 4.18
N LEU A 433 3.65 23.23 4.93
CA LEU A 433 4.46 24.26 5.54
C LEU A 433 5.77 24.39 4.76
N ALA A 434 5.96 25.52 4.05
CA ALA A 434 7.12 25.72 3.18
C ALA A 434 7.90 26.98 3.57
N GLU A 435 9.22 26.89 3.49
CA GLU A 435 10.09 28.06 3.58
C GLU A 435 10.31 28.68 2.19
N PHE A 436 10.70 29.95 2.13
CA PHE A 436 10.91 30.63 0.84
C PHE A 436 11.97 29.96 -0.04
N ARG A 437 12.95 29.29 0.58
CA ARG A 437 13.94 28.45 -0.15
C ARG A 437 13.31 27.24 -0.85
N ASP A 438 12.14 26.81 -0.43
CA ASP A 438 11.43 25.65 -0.98
C ASP A 438 10.54 25.99 -2.18
N LYS A 439 10.52 27.27 -2.63
CA LYS A 439 9.66 27.76 -3.72
C LYS A 439 9.73 26.88 -4.98
N ARG A 440 10.92 26.38 -5.33
CA ARG A 440 11.08 25.49 -6.49
C ARG A 440 10.38 24.15 -6.28
N LYS A 441 10.50 23.55 -5.09
CA LYS A 441 9.81 22.29 -4.78
C LYS A 441 8.29 22.43 -4.81
N ILE A 442 7.77 23.57 -4.31
CA ILE A 442 6.33 23.88 -4.38
C ILE A 442 5.89 23.95 -5.84
N TYR A 443 6.65 24.68 -6.68
CA TYR A 443 6.36 24.75 -8.12
C TYR A 443 6.39 23.36 -8.79
N ASP A 444 7.37 22.52 -8.48
CA ASP A 444 7.48 21.17 -9.03
C ASP A 444 6.28 20.28 -8.62
N ILE A 445 5.78 20.46 -7.39
CA ILE A 445 4.57 19.77 -6.90
C ILE A 445 3.33 20.28 -7.63
N GLU A 446 3.14 21.60 -7.77
CA GLU A 446 2.03 22.20 -8.52
C GLU A 446 2.04 21.76 -9.99
N ALA A 447 3.21 21.70 -10.62
CA ALA A 447 3.38 21.24 -12.00
C ALA A 447 3.01 19.74 -12.15
N PHE A 448 3.38 18.93 -11.17
CA PHE A 448 3.07 17.49 -11.17
C PHE A 448 1.58 17.22 -10.92
N THR A 449 1.01 17.85 -9.88
CA THR A 449 -0.40 17.68 -9.51
C THR A 449 -1.36 18.43 -10.43
N ARG A 450 -0.86 19.41 -11.22
CA ARG A 450 -1.63 20.37 -11.99
C ARG A 450 -2.65 21.14 -11.16
N GLN A 451 -2.37 21.30 -9.88
CA GLN A 451 -3.19 22.05 -8.94
C GLN A 451 -2.33 23.13 -8.26
N PRO A 452 -2.70 24.41 -8.35
CA PRO A 452 -2.02 25.44 -7.61
C PRO A 452 -2.39 25.35 -6.13
N PHE A 453 -1.41 25.59 -5.25
CA PHE A 453 -1.70 25.71 -3.84
C PHE A 453 -2.46 27.01 -3.54
N THR A 454 -3.40 26.93 -2.63
CA THR A 454 -3.98 28.11 -1.98
C THR A 454 -3.11 28.50 -0.80
N ALA A 455 -2.41 29.63 -0.91
CA ALA A 455 -1.63 30.16 0.20
C ALA A 455 -2.55 30.88 1.19
N GLU A 456 -2.52 30.48 2.45
CA GLU A 456 -3.28 31.07 3.55
C GLU A 456 -2.32 31.68 4.58
N ILE A 457 -2.77 32.71 5.27
CA ILE A 457 -2.02 33.41 6.30
C ILE A 457 -2.78 33.28 7.62
N ILE A 458 -2.07 32.94 8.68
CA ILE A 458 -2.61 32.89 10.04
C ILE A 458 -2.37 34.23 10.70
N PRO A 459 -3.39 34.95 11.19
CA PRO A 459 -3.22 36.23 11.90
C PRO A 459 -2.30 36.07 13.11
N GLY A 460 -1.29 36.95 13.20
CA GLY A 460 -0.26 36.89 14.25
C GLY A 460 0.92 35.95 13.97
N LEU A 461 0.87 35.20 12.88
CA LEU A 461 1.94 34.32 12.40
C LEU A 461 2.20 34.57 10.91
N GLU A 462 2.17 35.84 10.48
CA GLU A 462 2.44 36.22 9.10
C GLU A 462 3.93 36.07 8.78
N PRO A 463 4.29 35.58 7.58
CA PRO A 463 5.68 35.58 7.15
C PRO A 463 6.16 37.02 6.91
N THR A 464 7.39 37.33 7.31
CA THR A 464 7.99 38.66 7.12
C THR A 464 8.28 38.97 5.65
N GLN A 465 8.53 37.92 4.85
CA GLN A 465 8.73 38.02 3.41
C GLN A 465 7.42 37.78 2.68
N ARG A 466 7.01 38.72 1.81
CA ARG A 466 5.86 38.48 0.92
C ARG A 466 6.29 37.73 -0.32
N VAL A 467 5.61 36.61 -0.63
CA VAL A 467 5.75 35.95 -1.92
C VAL A 467 4.94 36.74 -2.94
N GLU A 468 5.59 37.62 -3.69
CA GLU A 468 4.99 38.15 -4.92
C GLU A 468 4.83 36.93 -5.88
N ARG A 469 3.62 36.56 -6.21
CA ARG A 469 3.35 35.69 -7.35
C ARG A 469 3.76 36.49 -8.59
N GLY A 470 4.98 36.26 -9.07
CA GLY A 470 5.41 36.79 -10.37
C GLY A 470 4.41 36.36 -11.43
N ARG A 471 3.80 37.33 -12.08
CA ARG A 471 2.84 37.16 -13.18
C ARG A 471 3.41 36.47 -14.42
N ASP A 472 4.65 35.96 -14.41
CA ASP A 472 5.40 35.57 -15.58
C ASP A 472 5.84 34.09 -15.56
N PHE A 473 4.87 33.16 -15.49
CA PHE A 473 5.09 31.81 -16.00
C PHE A 473 3.91 31.37 -16.87
N ALA A 474 3.58 32.19 -17.86
CA ALA A 474 2.87 31.66 -19.02
C ALA A 474 3.85 30.80 -19.83
N PRO A 475 3.49 29.60 -20.27
CA PRO A 475 4.35 28.82 -21.14
C PRO A 475 4.63 29.62 -22.40
N ARG A 476 5.89 29.96 -22.65
CA ARG A 476 6.33 30.55 -23.91
C ARG A 476 5.92 29.59 -25.02
N LYS A 477 4.85 29.92 -25.73
CA LYS A 477 4.53 29.33 -27.01
C LYS A 477 5.70 29.64 -27.95
N GLY A 478 6.53 28.65 -28.20
CA GLY A 478 7.59 28.71 -29.19
C GLY A 478 6.97 28.79 -30.57
N ALA A 479 6.80 30.01 -31.08
CA ALA A 479 6.58 30.27 -32.48
C ALA A 479 7.88 30.80 -33.08
N GLY A 480 8.77 29.90 -33.40
CA GLY A 480 9.92 30.18 -34.25
C GLY A 480 9.55 29.93 -35.69
N LYS A 481 8.98 30.91 -36.36
CA LYS A 481 9.00 30.96 -37.85
C LYS A 481 10.41 31.39 -38.23
N PHE A 482 11.17 30.49 -38.81
CA PHE A 482 12.35 30.84 -39.59
C PHE A 482 11.88 31.45 -40.91
N ASP A 483 12.00 32.78 -41.00
CA ASP A 483 11.88 33.52 -42.24
C ASP A 483 13.26 33.58 -42.90
N ALA A 484 13.40 32.84 -43.99
CA ALA A 484 14.55 32.86 -44.86
C ALA A 484 14.48 34.11 -45.73
N GLN A 485 15.19 35.17 -45.38
CA GLN A 485 15.41 36.31 -46.29
C GLN A 485 16.88 36.41 -46.63
N ARG A 486 17.14 36.04 -47.91
CA ARG A 486 18.35 36.32 -48.67
C ARG A 486 18.74 37.80 -48.55
N ARG A 487 19.99 38.05 -48.24
CA ARG A 487 20.69 39.24 -48.74
C ARG A 487 22.08 38.83 -49.23
N ASN A 488 22.23 38.83 -50.55
CA ASN A 488 23.46 38.93 -51.28
C ASN A 488 24.13 40.29 -50.95
N HIS A 489 25.38 40.27 -50.57
CA HIS A 489 26.35 41.28 -50.96
C HIS A 489 27.75 40.66 -50.91
N GLY A 490 28.39 40.73 -52.08
CA GLY A 490 29.73 40.26 -52.32
C GLY A 490 30.80 41.17 -51.75
N GLY A 491 31.99 40.67 -51.64
CA GLY A 491 33.19 41.36 -51.25
C GLY A 491 34.30 40.37 -50.99
N GLY A 492 35.06 40.05 -52.04
CA GLY A 492 36.23 39.22 -51.91
C GLY A 492 37.39 39.92 -51.24
N PHE A 493 38.24 39.16 -50.59
CA PHE A 493 39.69 39.42 -50.56
C PHE A 493 40.46 38.11 -50.29
N SER A 494 41.45 37.88 -51.12
CA SER A 494 42.43 36.83 -51.17
C SER A 494 43.43 36.88 -49.99
N GLY A 495 43.94 35.71 -49.58
CA GLY A 495 45.10 35.69 -48.70
C GLY A 495 45.58 34.24 -48.43
N LYS A 496 46.60 33.88 -49.13
CA LYS A 496 47.42 32.69 -49.14
C LYS A 496 47.99 32.26 -47.77
N GLY A 497 48.25 30.96 -47.66
CA GLY A 497 49.39 30.36 -46.93
C GLY A 497 48.93 29.66 -45.63
N GLY A 498 49.26 28.45 -45.43
CA GLY A 498 50.38 27.57 -45.60
C GLY A 498 50.19 26.33 -44.78
N VAL A 499 50.40 25.23 -45.41
CA VAL A 499 50.46 23.87 -44.89
C VAL A 499 51.64 23.69 -43.94
N LYS A 500 51.51 22.95 -42.83
CA LYS A 500 52.46 21.91 -42.43
C LYS A 500 51.94 21.03 -41.29
N PRO A 501 52.17 19.72 -41.39
CA PRO A 501 51.83 18.74 -40.34
C PRO A 501 53.08 18.31 -39.55
N PHE A 502 52.93 17.98 -38.29
CA PHE A 502 53.88 17.23 -37.46
C PHE A 502 53.09 16.85 -36.17
N GLY A 503 53.18 15.68 -35.59
CA GLY A 503 54.12 14.59 -35.62
C GLY A 503 53.74 13.69 -34.42
N ARG A 504 53.85 12.40 -34.59
CA ARG A 504 53.76 11.33 -33.57
C ARG A 504 54.69 11.59 -32.39
N GLY A 505 54.23 11.25 -31.19
CA GLY A 505 55.05 11.06 -30.02
C GLY A 505 54.29 10.21 -29.01
N GLY A 506 54.65 8.95 -28.96
CA GLY A 506 54.38 8.03 -27.90
C GLY A 506 55.42 8.15 -26.80
N PHE A 507 55.10 7.64 -25.64
CA PHE A 507 55.92 7.30 -24.47
C PHE A 507 54.93 7.18 -23.30
N ASP A 508 54.97 6.33 -22.36
CA ASP A 508 55.67 5.09 -22.03
C ASP A 508 54.98 4.52 -20.77
N ALA A 509 54.98 3.24 -20.67
CA ALA A 509 54.47 2.49 -19.53
C ALA A 509 55.33 2.73 -18.30
N LYS A 510 54.73 2.99 -17.15
CA LYS A 510 55.39 2.75 -15.84
C LYS A 510 54.56 1.82 -14.96
N LYS A 511 55.03 0.60 -14.88
CA LYS A 511 54.76 -0.40 -13.85
C LYS A 511 54.94 0.20 -12.45
N ARG A 512 54.03 -0.06 -11.54
CA ARG A 512 54.31 -0.06 -10.10
C ARG A 512 53.78 -1.35 -9.46
N THR A 513 54.72 -2.02 -8.84
CA THR A 513 54.74 -3.26 -8.07
C THR A 513 53.86 -3.20 -6.79
N PRO A 514 53.46 -4.36 -6.23
CA PRO A 514 52.64 -4.49 -5.03
C PRO A 514 53.47 -4.49 -3.74
N LYS A 515 52.86 -4.11 -2.63
CA LYS A 515 53.42 -4.28 -1.28
C LYS A 515 52.38 -4.94 -0.33
N PRO A 516 52.83 -5.51 0.80
CA PRO A 516 52.45 -6.85 1.21
C PRO A 516 51.41 -6.92 2.35
N LYS A 517 50.88 -8.13 2.58
CA LYS A 517 50.10 -8.60 3.70
C LYS A 517 50.74 -8.29 5.05
N PHE A 518 49.94 -7.93 6.03
CA PHE A 518 50.22 -8.18 7.43
C PHE A 518 49.01 -8.90 8.05
N ASP A 519 49.32 -10.10 8.57
CA ASP A 519 48.50 -10.91 9.46
C ASP A 519 48.43 -10.24 10.82
N ARG A 520 47.18 -10.11 11.35
CA ARG A 520 46.86 -10.53 12.72
C ARG A 520 45.35 -10.45 12.91
#